data_eafb8b349dc9b9ebcb1903c1b5ca09f2
#
_entry.id   eafb8b349dc9b9ebcb1903c1b5ca09f2
#
_cell.length_a   1.000
_cell.length_b   1.000
_cell.length_c   1.000
_cell.angle_alpha   90.00
_cell.angle_beta   90.00
_cell.angle_gamma   90.00
#
_symmetry.space_group_name_H-M   'P 1'
#
loop_
_entity.id
_entity.type
_entity.pdbx_description
1 polymer ?
#
loop_
_entity_poly.entity_id
_entity_poly.type
_entity_poly.pdbx_seq_one_letter_code
_entity_poly.pdbx_strand_id
1 'polypeptide(L)'
;IGTGALGSTSGDAVPLLLDALGITVKSTANLSSSGICDALKDGTIDVGFGVTGVPASWMLDLETSKDIKIIPLTQDEINTVLTAQPYWSSGVIPGGVYKNHDEDIPCITFGNFFMANKDLDEDLVYNLVKATFENKAEIEKVDKNAAGIDVANFGFLTMPLHPGAQRY
;
A
#
# COMPACT_ATOMS: atom_id res chain seq x y z
N ILE A 1 -7.10 3.21 18.13
CA ILE A 1 -6.94 3.08 16.68
C ILE A 1 -6.76 1.63 16.28
N GLY A 2 -7.22 1.24 15.07
CA GLY A 2 -6.94 -0.06 14.43
C GLY A 2 -5.69 0.01 13.57
N THR A 3 -4.70 -0.80 13.89
CA THR A 3 -3.53 -1.04 13.03
C THR A 3 -3.70 -2.39 12.34
N GLY A 4 -2.95 -2.70 11.33
CA GLY A 4 -3.00 -4.01 10.67
C GLY A 4 -2.72 -5.19 11.61
N ALA A 5 -3.02 -6.41 11.18
CA ALA A 5 -2.66 -7.61 11.91
C ALA A 5 -1.15 -7.66 12.17
N LEU A 6 -0.74 -8.31 13.25
CA LEU A 6 0.68 -8.51 13.57
C LEU A 6 1.40 -9.21 12.42
N GLY A 7 2.58 -8.71 12.04
CA GLY A 7 3.37 -9.24 10.93
C GLY A 7 2.82 -8.90 9.53
N SER A 8 1.79 -8.06 9.44
CA SER A 8 1.35 -7.47 8.17
C SER A 8 2.06 -6.14 7.91
N THR A 9 2.15 -5.74 6.65
CA THR A 9 2.71 -4.42 6.28
C THR A 9 2.04 -3.27 7.06
N SER A 10 0.71 -3.29 7.22
CA SER A 10 0.00 -2.28 8.01
C SER A 10 0.38 -2.33 9.50
N GLY A 11 0.47 -3.56 10.07
CA GLY A 11 0.82 -3.75 11.49
C GLY A 11 2.21 -3.23 11.82
N ASP A 12 3.15 -3.38 10.90
CA ASP A 12 4.54 -2.95 11.08
C ASP A 12 4.75 -1.48 10.70
N ALA A 13 4.08 -0.99 9.65
CA ALA A 13 4.26 0.36 9.15
C ALA A 13 3.59 1.45 10.01
N VAL A 14 2.39 1.17 10.57
CA VAL A 14 1.65 2.19 11.32
C VAL A 14 2.40 2.71 12.55
N PRO A 15 3.02 1.86 13.40
CA PRO A 15 3.83 2.35 14.50
C PRO A 15 4.99 3.26 14.06
N LEU A 16 5.67 2.91 12.96
CA LEU A 16 6.77 3.70 12.41
C LEU A 16 6.30 5.05 11.85
N LEU A 17 5.13 5.08 11.22
CA LEU A 17 4.52 6.32 10.73
C LEU A 17 4.15 7.25 11.90
N LEU A 18 3.50 6.73 12.92
CA LEU A 18 3.10 7.51 14.10
C LEU A 18 4.32 8.05 14.85
N ASP A 19 5.38 7.24 14.99
CA ASP A 19 6.64 7.65 15.62
C ASP A 19 7.33 8.76 14.83
N ALA A 20 7.43 8.60 13.50
CA ALA A 20 8.02 9.62 12.62
C ALA A 20 7.28 10.97 12.71
N LEU A 21 5.96 10.93 12.89
CA LEU A 21 5.11 12.14 13.03
C LEU A 21 4.97 12.62 14.48
N GLY A 22 5.59 11.96 15.46
CA GLY A 22 5.46 12.29 16.87
C GLY A 22 4.04 12.15 17.42
N ILE A 23 3.22 11.28 16.82
CA ILE A 23 1.82 11.10 17.19
C ILE A 23 1.70 10.02 18.26
N THR A 24 1.18 10.39 19.42
CA THR A 24 0.85 9.47 20.50
C THR A 24 -0.62 9.12 20.47
N VAL A 25 -0.93 7.83 20.52
CA VAL A 25 -2.30 7.31 20.54
C VAL A 25 -2.64 6.68 21.89
N LYS A 26 -3.91 6.74 22.28
CA LYS A 26 -4.37 6.19 23.57
C LYS A 26 -4.22 4.67 23.63
N SER A 27 -4.55 3.98 22.56
CA SER A 27 -4.47 2.53 22.46
C SER A 27 -4.47 2.07 21.01
N THR A 28 -3.89 0.92 20.74
CA THR A 28 -3.87 0.26 19.44
C THR A 28 -4.55 -1.11 19.52
N ALA A 29 -5.21 -1.52 18.44
CA ALA A 29 -5.76 -2.84 18.25
C ALA A 29 -5.23 -3.43 16.94
N ASN A 30 -4.54 -4.56 17.02
CA ASN A 30 -4.04 -5.27 15.84
C ASN A 30 -5.18 -6.11 15.26
N LEU A 31 -5.74 -5.65 14.14
CA LEU A 31 -6.93 -6.21 13.51
C LEU A 31 -6.66 -6.52 12.03
N SER A 32 -7.34 -7.51 11.48
CA SER A 32 -7.40 -7.67 10.02
C SER A 32 -8.17 -6.50 9.38
N SER A 33 -8.07 -6.32 8.07
CA SER A 33 -8.81 -5.26 7.37
C SER A 33 -10.32 -5.36 7.60
N SER A 34 -10.90 -6.57 7.61
CA SER A 34 -12.31 -6.77 7.95
C SER A 34 -12.59 -6.42 9.42
N GLY A 35 -11.69 -6.79 10.33
CA GLY A 35 -11.82 -6.44 11.76
C GLY A 35 -11.74 -4.93 12.01
N ILE A 36 -10.93 -4.19 11.25
CA ILE A 36 -10.90 -2.71 11.27
C ILE A 36 -12.23 -2.16 10.79
N CYS A 37 -12.77 -2.69 9.68
CA CYS A 37 -14.07 -2.29 9.14
C CYS A 37 -15.18 -2.47 10.19
N ASP A 38 -15.28 -3.66 10.81
CA ASP A 38 -16.27 -3.97 11.82
C ASP A 38 -16.10 -3.07 13.07
N ALA A 39 -14.89 -2.90 13.56
CA ALA A 39 -14.61 -2.06 14.73
C ALA A 39 -14.93 -0.57 14.50
N LEU A 40 -14.75 -0.06 13.27
CA LEU A 40 -15.20 1.29 12.88
C LEU A 40 -16.73 1.38 12.79
N LYS A 41 -17.40 0.34 12.24
CA LYS A 41 -18.87 0.25 12.20
C LYS A 41 -19.47 0.26 13.60
N ASP A 42 -18.88 -0.48 14.53
CA ASP A 42 -19.32 -0.60 15.92
C ASP A 42 -18.87 0.57 16.81
N GLY A 43 -17.96 1.44 16.32
CA GLY A 43 -17.44 2.56 17.10
C GLY A 43 -16.50 2.15 18.24
N THR A 44 -15.92 0.96 18.15
CA THR A 44 -14.92 0.48 19.15
C THR A 44 -13.53 1.03 18.89
N ILE A 45 -13.28 1.51 17.67
CA ILE A 45 -12.11 2.32 17.28
C ILE A 45 -12.57 3.58 16.54
N ASP A 46 -11.80 4.66 16.65
CA ASP A 46 -12.10 5.95 16.00
C ASP A 46 -11.39 6.09 14.66
N VAL A 47 -10.23 5.44 14.49
CA VAL A 47 -9.37 5.52 13.30
C VAL A 47 -8.88 4.12 12.93
N GLY A 48 -8.92 3.79 11.65
CA GLY A 48 -8.36 2.59 11.06
C GLY A 48 -7.25 2.91 10.07
N PHE A 49 -6.20 2.10 10.09
CA PHE A 49 -5.12 2.16 9.10
C PHE A 49 -5.12 0.91 8.24
N GLY A 50 -4.80 1.07 6.98
CA GLY A 50 -4.62 -0.05 6.06
C GLY A 50 -3.57 0.25 4.99
N VAL A 51 -2.69 -0.72 4.75
CA VAL A 51 -1.87 -0.76 3.54
C VAL A 51 -2.52 -1.76 2.60
N THR A 52 -3.04 -1.26 1.49
CA THR A 52 -3.87 -2.03 0.58
C THR A 52 -3.84 -1.42 -0.82
N GLY A 53 -4.27 -2.18 -1.81
CA GLY A 53 -4.56 -1.61 -3.12
C GLY A 53 -5.80 -0.71 -3.11
N VAL A 54 -5.89 0.16 -4.08
CA VAL A 54 -6.97 1.13 -4.24
C VAL A 54 -7.79 0.78 -5.50
N PRO A 55 -9.12 0.59 -5.39
CA PRO A 55 -9.96 0.69 -4.19
C PRO A 55 -9.84 -0.54 -3.26
N ALA A 56 -9.89 -0.31 -1.96
CA ALA A 56 -9.91 -1.38 -0.96
C ALA A 56 -11.34 -1.85 -0.70
N SER A 57 -11.59 -3.16 -0.82
CA SER A 57 -12.94 -3.73 -0.66
C SER A 57 -13.55 -3.46 0.73
N TRP A 58 -12.74 -3.50 1.78
CA TRP A 58 -13.20 -3.23 3.15
C TRP A 58 -13.57 -1.75 3.37
N MET A 59 -12.95 -0.81 2.65
CA MET A 59 -13.33 0.60 2.69
C MET A 59 -14.62 0.84 1.91
N LEU A 60 -14.77 0.20 0.73
CA LEU A 60 -16.02 0.23 -0.04
C LEU A 60 -17.20 -0.34 0.77
N ASP A 61 -16.97 -1.41 1.54
CA ASP A 61 -17.98 -1.96 2.44
C ASP A 61 -18.31 -0.99 3.60
N LEU A 62 -17.28 -0.39 4.20
CA LEU A 62 -17.46 0.56 5.29
C LEU A 62 -18.31 1.78 4.87
N GLU A 63 -18.04 2.37 3.69
CA GLU A 63 -18.76 3.56 3.20
C GLU A 63 -20.21 3.27 2.79
N THR A 64 -20.63 2.02 2.71
CA THR A 64 -22.05 1.68 2.51
C THR A 64 -22.89 1.97 3.74
N SER A 65 -22.30 1.98 4.92
CA SER A 65 -23.00 2.05 6.22
C SER A 65 -22.54 3.19 7.12
N LYS A 66 -21.39 3.78 6.83
CA LYS A 66 -20.79 4.88 7.60
C LYS A 66 -20.28 5.98 6.69
N ASP A 67 -20.46 7.22 7.10
CA ASP A 67 -19.73 8.33 6.51
C ASP A 67 -18.29 8.28 7.05
N ILE A 68 -17.34 8.04 6.15
CA ILE A 68 -15.91 7.97 6.49
C ILE A 68 -15.19 9.20 5.93
N LYS A 69 -14.13 9.58 6.60
CA LYS A 69 -13.18 10.57 6.12
C LYS A 69 -11.80 9.94 6.03
N ILE A 70 -11.23 9.94 4.85
CA ILE A 70 -9.82 9.59 4.68
C ILE A 70 -9.01 10.82 5.11
N ILE A 71 -8.03 10.60 5.99
CA ILE A 71 -7.17 11.67 6.51
C ILE A 71 -5.97 11.81 5.58
N PRO A 72 -5.83 12.90 4.83
CA PRO A 72 -4.68 13.13 3.99
C PRO A 72 -3.45 13.43 4.85
N LEU A 73 -2.27 13.08 4.35
CA LEU A 73 -1.01 13.60 4.87
C LEU A 73 -0.67 14.89 4.13
N THR A 74 -0.18 15.87 4.86
CA THR A 74 0.41 17.07 4.26
C THR A 74 1.75 16.73 3.62
N GLN A 75 2.23 17.58 2.70
CA GLN A 75 3.53 17.37 2.06
C GLN A 75 4.68 17.35 3.08
N ASP A 76 4.61 18.16 4.14
CA ASP A 76 5.62 18.20 5.19
C ASP A 76 5.62 16.91 6.02
N GLU A 77 4.45 16.37 6.34
CA GLU A 77 4.32 15.06 7.01
C GLU A 77 4.86 13.94 6.14
N ILE A 78 4.55 13.92 4.85
CA ILE A 78 5.10 12.95 3.88
C ILE A 78 6.64 13.05 3.88
N ASN A 79 7.20 14.24 3.73
CA ASN A 79 8.65 14.45 3.72
C ASN A 79 9.31 13.98 5.02
N THR A 80 8.67 14.24 6.17
CA THR A 80 9.13 13.80 7.49
C THR A 80 9.16 12.27 7.57
N VAL A 81 8.08 11.62 7.15
CA VAL A 81 7.98 10.15 7.13
C VAL A 81 9.00 9.53 6.18
N LEU A 82 9.16 10.05 4.96
CA LEU A 82 10.13 9.53 3.98
C LEU A 82 11.59 9.76 4.41
N THR A 83 11.86 10.80 5.19
CA THR A 83 13.19 10.99 5.79
C THR A 83 13.50 9.92 6.84
N ALA A 84 12.52 9.56 7.66
CA ALA A 84 12.66 8.51 8.67
C ALA A 84 12.61 7.10 8.06
N GLN A 85 11.89 6.93 6.95
CA GLN A 85 11.66 5.65 6.27
C GLN A 85 12.01 5.76 4.78
N PRO A 86 13.31 5.74 4.42
CA PRO A 86 13.77 6.01 3.05
C PRO A 86 13.38 4.94 2.00
N TYR A 87 12.84 3.81 2.45
CA TYR A 87 12.35 2.74 1.57
C TYR A 87 10.86 2.85 1.23
N TRP A 88 10.17 3.85 1.80
CA TRP A 88 8.78 4.15 1.48
C TRP A 88 8.72 5.19 0.38
N SER A 89 7.55 5.35 -0.22
CA SER A 89 7.33 6.31 -1.29
C SER A 89 6.08 7.15 -1.04
N SER A 90 6.02 8.33 -1.63
CA SER A 90 4.79 9.09 -1.70
C SER A 90 3.89 8.56 -2.80
N GLY A 91 2.60 8.69 -2.61
CA GLY A 91 1.60 8.34 -3.60
C GLY A 91 0.32 9.13 -3.41
N VAL A 92 -0.66 8.78 -4.21
CA VAL A 92 -1.95 9.44 -4.24
C VAL A 92 -3.06 8.40 -4.35
N ILE A 93 -4.10 8.53 -3.55
CA ILE A 93 -5.38 7.87 -3.80
C ILE A 93 -6.15 8.81 -4.75
N PRO A 94 -6.49 8.38 -5.98
CA PRO A 94 -7.16 9.26 -6.93
C PRO A 94 -8.52 9.72 -6.42
N GLY A 95 -8.88 10.96 -6.71
CA GLY A 95 -10.20 11.49 -6.42
C GLY A 95 -11.32 10.70 -7.11
N GLY A 96 -12.46 10.63 -6.49
CA GLY A 96 -13.63 9.90 -7.00
C GLY A 96 -13.60 8.38 -6.78
N VAL A 97 -12.53 7.83 -6.20
CA VAL A 97 -12.44 6.39 -5.88
C VAL A 97 -13.34 6.03 -4.71
N TYR A 98 -13.39 6.88 -3.70
CA TYR A 98 -14.24 6.70 -2.51
C TYR A 98 -15.28 7.80 -2.42
N LYS A 99 -16.42 7.46 -1.83
CA LYS A 99 -17.55 8.38 -1.66
C LYS A 99 -17.14 9.62 -0.85
N ASN A 100 -17.59 10.79 -1.27
CA ASN A 100 -17.29 12.09 -0.64
C ASN A 100 -15.80 12.49 -0.67
N HIS A 101 -15.02 11.92 -1.60
CA HIS A 101 -13.60 12.23 -1.78
C HIS A 101 -13.33 12.50 -3.26
N ASP A 102 -13.69 13.69 -3.73
CA ASP A 102 -13.60 14.08 -5.15
C ASP A 102 -12.19 14.54 -5.54
N GLU A 103 -11.34 14.89 -4.56
CA GLU A 103 -9.97 15.33 -4.77
C GLU A 103 -8.96 14.21 -4.49
N ASP A 104 -7.81 14.32 -5.11
CA ASP A 104 -6.67 13.44 -4.87
C ASP A 104 -6.21 13.51 -3.41
N ILE A 105 -5.96 12.35 -2.79
CA ILE A 105 -5.55 12.25 -1.38
C ILE A 105 -4.09 11.83 -1.30
N PRO A 106 -3.17 12.72 -0.89
CA PRO A 106 -1.76 12.36 -0.69
C PRO A 106 -1.60 11.31 0.41
N CYS A 107 -0.77 10.32 0.15
CA CYS A 107 -0.51 9.21 1.07
C CYS A 107 0.91 8.66 0.95
N ILE A 108 1.24 7.72 1.83
CA ILE A 108 2.46 6.90 1.72
C ILE A 108 2.12 5.62 0.97
N THR A 109 3.03 5.16 0.13
CA THR A 109 2.91 3.93 -0.65
C THR A 109 4.08 2.99 -0.43
N PHE A 110 3.85 1.72 -0.74
CA PHE A 110 4.81 0.63 -0.61
C PHE A 110 4.91 -0.11 -1.93
N GLY A 111 6.14 -0.37 -2.38
CA GLY A 111 6.38 -1.19 -3.57
C GLY A 111 6.16 -2.68 -3.28
N ASN A 112 5.56 -3.39 -4.22
CA ASN A 112 5.51 -4.85 -4.24
C ASN A 112 6.51 -5.38 -5.25
N PHE A 113 7.22 -6.45 -4.88
CA PHE A 113 8.28 -7.02 -5.70
C PHE A 113 8.16 -8.52 -5.83
N PHE A 114 8.53 -9.05 -6.98
CA PHE A 114 8.88 -10.45 -7.11
C PHE A 114 10.32 -10.64 -6.63
N MET A 115 10.53 -11.53 -5.68
CA MET A 115 11.85 -11.93 -5.22
C MET A 115 12.19 -13.32 -5.77
N ALA A 116 13.35 -13.45 -6.39
CA ALA A 116 13.87 -14.71 -6.89
C ALA A 116 15.15 -15.08 -6.16
N ASN A 117 15.43 -16.38 -6.00
CA ASN A 117 16.75 -16.83 -5.59
C ASN A 117 17.77 -16.37 -6.66
N LYS A 118 18.92 -15.86 -6.21
CA LYS A 118 19.98 -15.38 -7.10
C LYS A 118 20.52 -16.42 -8.07
N ASP A 119 20.41 -17.70 -7.69
CA ASP A 119 20.91 -18.85 -8.46
C ASP A 119 19.80 -19.47 -9.35
N LEU A 120 18.63 -18.83 -9.46
CA LEU A 120 17.58 -19.31 -10.35
C LEU A 120 18.03 -19.15 -11.81
N ASP A 121 17.51 -20.00 -12.68
CA ASP A 121 17.85 -19.97 -14.11
C ASP A 121 17.47 -18.60 -14.72
N GLU A 122 18.41 -18.01 -15.48
CA GLU A 122 18.28 -16.68 -16.05
C GLU A 122 17.13 -16.59 -17.07
N ASP A 123 16.98 -17.62 -17.91
CA ASP A 123 15.92 -17.66 -18.92
C ASP A 123 14.54 -17.83 -18.27
N LEU A 124 14.46 -18.56 -17.17
CA LEU A 124 13.22 -18.69 -16.41
C LEU A 124 12.78 -17.33 -15.85
N VAL A 125 13.70 -16.59 -15.20
CA VAL A 125 13.40 -15.27 -14.64
C VAL A 125 13.08 -14.25 -15.74
N TYR A 126 13.83 -14.25 -16.84
CA TYR A 126 13.53 -13.42 -18.00
C TYR A 126 12.12 -13.67 -18.52
N ASN A 127 11.75 -14.94 -18.72
CA ASN A 127 10.43 -15.29 -19.24
C ASN A 127 9.30 -14.94 -18.26
N LEU A 128 9.53 -15.05 -16.94
CA LEU A 128 8.57 -14.62 -15.93
C LEU A 128 8.32 -13.11 -16.00
N VAL A 129 9.39 -12.30 -16.02
CA VAL A 129 9.29 -10.85 -16.14
C VAL A 129 8.60 -10.47 -17.45
N LYS A 130 9.04 -11.02 -18.56
CA LYS A 130 8.43 -10.82 -19.89
C LYS A 130 6.94 -11.13 -19.88
N ALA A 131 6.55 -12.30 -19.37
CA ALA A 131 5.15 -12.70 -19.31
C ALA A 131 4.32 -11.73 -18.48
N THR A 132 4.86 -11.22 -17.36
CA THR A 132 4.17 -10.25 -16.50
C THR A 132 3.92 -8.93 -17.23
N PHE A 133 4.94 -8.36 -17.86
CA PHE A 133 4.80 -7.07 -18.55
C PHE A 133 3.97 -7.17 -19.84
N GLU A 134 4.18 -8.20 -20.65
CA GLU A 134 3.44 -8.39 -21.91
C GLU A 134 1.95 -8.73 -21.70
N ASN A 135 1.59 -9.30 -20.53
CA ASN A 135 0.20 -9.61 -20.20
C ASN A 135 -0.41 -8.68 -19.15
N LYS A 136 0.21 -7.52 -18.89
CA LYS A 136 -0.28 -6.54 -17.91
C LYS A 136 -1.78 -6.27 -18.06
N ALA A 137 -2.26 -6.04 -19.27
CA ALA A 137 -3.68 -5.74 -19.53
C ALA A 137 -4.63 -6.89 -19.14
N GLU A 138 -4.17 -8.14 -19.21
CA GLU A 138 -4.97 -9.31 -18.76
C GLU A 138 -4.97 -9.38 -17.23
N ILE A 139 -3.84 -9.08 -16.58
CA ILE A 139 -3.73 -9.04 -15.11
C ILE A 139 -4.62 -7.92 -14.56
N GLU A 140 -4.66 -6.75 -15.20
CA GLU A 140 -5.51 -5.62 -14.81
C GLU A 140 -7.03 -5.94 -14.84
N LYS A 141 -7.46 -6.90 -15.65
CA LYS A 141 -8.86 -7.35 -15.64
C LYS A 141 -9.24 -8.06 -14.35
N VAL A 142 -8.26 -8.70 -13.71
CA VAL A 142 -8.43 -9.47 -12.47
C VAL A 142 -8.10 -8.61 -11.26
N ASP A 143 -7.02 -7.85 -11.34
CA ASP A 143 -6.55 -6.96 -10.27
C ASP A 143 -6.18 -5.58 -10.82
N LYS A 144 -6.95 -4.56 -10.47
CA LYS A 144 -6.73 -3.18 -10.90
C LYS A 144 -5.38 -2.59 -10.45
N ASN A 145 -4.80 -3.12 -9.37
CA ASN A 145 -3.48 -2.69 -8.90
C ASN A 145 -2.36 -3.01 -9.90
N ALA A 146 -2.59 -3.94 -10.84
CA ALA A 146 -1.65 -4.23 -11.92
C ALA A 146 -1.40 -3.03 -12.85
N ALA A 147 -2.24 -1.99 -12.82
CA ALA A 147 -1.97 -0.72 -13.49
C ALA A 147 -0.63 -0.12 -13.04
N GLY A 148 -0.21 -0.36 -11.79
CA GLY A 148 1.07 0.07 -11.24
C GLY A 148 2.30 -0.74 -11.70
N ILE A 149 2.13 -1.82 -12.46
CA ILE A 149 3.25 -2.56 -13.04
C ILE A 149 3.89 -1.70 -14.13
N ASP A 150 5.05 -1.11 -13.83
CA ASP A 150 5.78 -0.24 -14.74
C ASP A 150 7.29 -0.32 -14.46
N VAL A 151 8.09 -0.38 -15.54
CA VAL A 151 9.55 -0.35 -15.43
C VAL A 151 10.07 0.97 -14.85
N ALA A 152 9.33 2.06 -14.99
CA ALA A 152 9.68 3.35 -14.38
C ALA A 152 9.63 3.33 -12.85
N ASN A 153 8.94 2.38 -12.24
CA ASN A 153 8.78 2.26 -10.79
C ASN A 153 9.92 1.51 -10.09
N PHE A 154 11.05 1.24 -10.76
CA PHE A 154 12.20 0.56 -10.16
C PHE A 154 13.07 1.43 -9.23
N GLY A 155 12.84 2.75 -9.19
CA GLY A 155 13.71 3.71 -8.48
C GLY A 155 13.85 3.49 -6.96
N PHE A 156 12.99 2.67 -6.35
CA PHE A 156 13.01 2.33 -4.92
C PHE A 156 13.49 0.90 -4.62
N LEU A 157 14.00 0.15 -5.63
CA LEU A 157 14.63 -1.14 -5.39
C LEU A 157 15.96 -0.95 -4.66
N THR A 158 16.07 -1.56 -3.49
CA THR A 158 17.31 -1.55 -2.69
C THR A 158 18.17 -2.80 -2.91
N MET A 159 17.63 -3.79 -3.60
CA MET A 159 18.29 -5.03 -3.95
C MET A 159 18.66 -5.05 -5.44
N PRO A 160 19.78 -5.71 -5.80
CA PRO A 160 20.14 -5.86 -7.20
C PRO A 160 19.09 -6.68 -7.95
N LEU A 161 18.84 -6.31 -9.20
CA LEU A 161 17.99 -7.11 -10.07
C LEU A 161 18.68 -8.46 -10.38
N HIS A 162 17.86 -9.51 -10.45
CA HIS A 162 18.32 -10.78 -10.99
C HIS A 162 18.77 -10.62 -12.47
N PRO A 163 19.85 -11.29 -12.94
CA PRO A 163 20.32 -11.13 -14.31
C PRO A 163 19.23 -11.32 -15.38
N GLY A 164 18.33 -12.29 -15.20
CA GLY A 164 17.18 -12.49 -16.10
C GLY A 164 16.22 -11.31 -16.11
N ALA A 165 15.97 -10.67 -14.97
CA ALA A 165 15.14 -9.48 -14.90
C ALA A 165 15.82 -8.24 -15.51
N GLN A 166 17.14 -8.14 -15.35
CA GLN A 166 17.93 -7.05 -15.91
C GLN A 166 18.03 -7.13 -17.44
N ARG A 167 17.97 -8.34 -18.02
CA ARG A 167 18.01 -8.58 -19.46
C ARG A 167 16.72 -8.17 -20.17
N TYR A 168 15.57 -8.24 -19.52
CA TYR A 168 14.30 -7.76 -20.05
C TYR A 168 14.25 -6.23 -20.07
#